data_40343ac5aa34ef436223ef66542f2633
#
_entry.id   40343ac5aa34ef436223ef66542f2633
#
_cell.length_a   1.000
_cell.length_b   1.000
_cell.length_c   1.000
_cell.angle_alpha   90.00
_cell.angle_beta   90.00
_cell.angle_gamma   90.00
#
_symmetry.space_group_name_H-M   'P 1'
#
loop_
_entity.id
_entity.type
_entity.pdbx_description
1 polymer ?
#
loop_
_entity_poly.entity_id
_entity_poly.type
_entity_poly.pdbx_seq_one_letter_code
_entity_poly.pdbx_strand_id
1 'polypeptide(L)'
;MIRKKVLLILALTTAASIAFSVTACVASNNQSSETTATTVNSVVTGEEITNANDGEHAIEVSGNEAEYSNIKVTQTGDSASGDEADFYGDNAAIFANDGATLTLTDIVVDTNGTHANAVFSYGSGTTVNISNSTITTSGNCSGGLMTTGGGTMNASNLDIHTTGNSSAAIRSDRGGGTVTVDGGTYVTDGTGSPAIYSTADITVSNATLESTASEGVVVEGKNSVTLNNVNLTANNTKHNSDKSITYNAVMIYQSMSGDASVGLATFTMTGGSITNKNGDIFFVNNTATTITLENVEIVNQDADGVFLRAAAAGWGSEGSNGGKVNLYLKKQAQTGDIVVDKVSALNLYLSEGTTYTGAINTANEGEVYVEIEKGSKWVLTDDSYITSLTCEADAIDLNGHKLYVGGTEYTTGTASTGTALEIATESSSSGKPDGMPGEPPSGGKPDGEKPSGDFPGDPPSGEKPSGNPPGDPPSGGPGGNGGEPPAKPSETTT
;
A
#
# COMPACT_ATOMS: atom_id res chain seq x y z
N MET A 1 -27.40 -55.75 -39.59
CA MET A 1 -26.46 -56.36 -40.59
C MET A 1 -25.27 -55.43 -40.69
N ILE A 2 -24.08 -56.03 -40.58
CA ILE A 2 -22.73 -55.51 -40.85
C ILE A 2 -22.09 -54.64 -39.78
N ARG A 3 -21.34 -55.33 -38.94
CA ARG A 3 -20.28 -54.83 -38.04
C ARG A 3 -19.09 -54.43 -38.88
N LYS A 4 -18.49 -53.24 -38.62
CA LYS A 4 -17.11 -52.96 -39.03
C LYS A 4 -16.27 -52.74 -37.77
N LYS A 5 -15.30 -53.63 -37.59
CA LYS A 5 -14.21 -53.57 -36.59
C LYS A 5 -13.21 -52.49 -37.05
N VAL A 6 -12.78 -51.62 -36.18
CA VAL A 6 -11.60 -50.78 -36.39
C VAL A 6 -10.49 -51.29 -35.48
N LEU A 7 -9.37 -51.55 -36.09
CA LEU A 7 -8.14 -52.12 -35.57
C LEU A 7 -7.36 -51.02 -34.80
N LEU A 8 -7.00 -51.27 -33.55
CA LEU A 8 -6.13 -50.41 -32.73
C LEU A 8 -4.67 -50.82 -33.01
N ILE A 9 -3.88 -49.90 -33.55
CA ILE A 9 -2.42 -50.07 -33.67
C ILE A 9 -1.76 -49.33 -32.54
N LEU A 10 -1.14 -50.10 -31.63
CA LEU A 10 -0.35 -49.62 -30.49
C LEU A 10 1.10 -49.45 -30.98
N ALA A 11 1.59 -48.21 -31.07
CA ALA A 11 3.01 -47.97 -31.32
C ALA A 11 3.70 -47.70 -29.96
N LEU A 12 4.53 -48.62 -29.56
CA LEU A 12 5.39 -48.54 -28.37
C LEU A 12 6.69 -47.81 -28.84
N THR A 13 6.94 -46.60 -28.28
CA THR A 13 8.29 -45.97 -28.37
C THR A 13 8.93 -45.99 -27.01
N THR A 14 9.96 -46.81 -26.87
CA THR A 14 10.86 -46.84 -25.71
C THR A 14 11.79 -45.66 -25.75
N ALA A 15 11.70 -44.73 -24.79
CA ALA A 15 12.71 -43.77 -24.51
C ALA A 15 13.71 -44.33 -23.46
N ALA A 16 14.97 -44.41 -23.86
CA ALA A 16 16.05 -44.83 -22.98
C ALA A 16 16.52 -43.62 -22.14
N SER A 17 16.40 -43.76 -20.83
CA SER A 17 16.94 -42.78 -19.86
C SER A 17 18.44 -43.07 -19.68
N ILE A 18 19.27 -42.09 -20.00
CA ILE A 18 20.70 -42.10 -19.69
C ILE A 18 20.89 -41.24 -18.44
N ALA A 19 21.15 -41.91 -17.32
CA ALA A 19 21.57 -41.23 -16.08
C ALA A 19 23.08 -40.92 -16.14
N PHE A 20 23.44 -39.66 -16.06
CA PHE A 20 24.82 -39.24 -15.77
C PHE A 20 24.93 -38.88 -14.30
N SER A 21 25.65 -39.71 -13.55
CA SER A 21 26.13 -39.40 -12.21
C SER A 21 27.42 -38.58 -12.33
N VAL A 22 27.44 -37.34 -11.83
CA VAL A 22 28.65 -36.52 -11.70
C VAL A 22 29.11 -36.60 -10.25
N THR A 23 30.25 -37.25 -10.03
CA THR A 23 30.97 -37.31 -8.75
C THR A 23 31.89 -36.06 -8.67
N ALA A 24 31.67 -35.20 -7.71
CA ALA A 24 32.53 -34.05 -7.44
C ALA A 24 33.80 -34.50 -6.66
N CYS A 25 34.98 -34.32 -7.25
CA CYS A 25 36.25 -34.34 -6.55
C CYS A 25 36.77 -32.92 -6.34
N VAL A 26 36.99 -32.57 -5.06
CA VAL A 26 37.66 -31.33 -4.64
C VAL A 26 39.17 -31.47 -4.88
N ALA A 27 39.76 -30.53 -5.59
CA ALA A 27 41.22 -30.27 -5.54
C ALA A 27 41.46 -28.77 -5.76
N SER A 28 42.02 -28.15 -4.71
CA SER A 28 42.52 -26.77 -4.74
C SER A 28 43.78 -26.66 -5.59
N ASN A 29 43.86 -25.65 -6.46
CA ASN A 29 45.15 -25.03 -6.84
C ASN A 29 44.93 -23.62 -7.40
N ASN A 30 45.62 -22.66 -6.80
CA ASN A 30 45.76 -21.28 -7.25
C ASN A 30 46.45 -21.21 -8.62
N GLN A 31 45.76 -20.52 -9.56
CA GLN A 31 46.44 -19.74 -10.61
C GLN A 31 45.48 -18.73 -11.20
N SER A 32 45.86 -17.45 -11.15
CA SER A 32 45.19 -16.33 -11.79
C SER A 32 45.20 -16.49 -13.31
N SER A 33 44.03 -16.53 -13.91
CA SER A 33 43.83 -16.20 -15.32
C SER A 33 42.46 -15.53 -15.48
N GLU A 34 42.46 -14.33 -16.06
CA GLU A 34 41.23 -13.66 -16.50
C GLU A 34 40.45 -14.59 -17.39
N THR A 35 39.35 -15.07 -16.91
CA THR A 35 38.38 -15.82 -17.72
C THR A 35 37.11 -14.98 -17.77
N THR A 36 36.80 -14.46 -18.96
CA THR A 36 35.51 -13.89 -19.30
C THR A 36 34.45 -14.94 -18.92
N ALA A 37 33.70 -14.69 -17.86
CA ALA A 37 32.62 -15.57 -17.43
C ALA A 37 31.51 -15.48 -18.46
N THR A 38 31.34 -16.51 -19.25
CA THR A 38 30.11 -16.73 -20.01
C THR A 38 29.07 -17.16 -18.99
N THR A 39 28.14 -16.27 -18.66
CA THR A 39 27.02 -16.56 -17.76
C THR A 39 26.13 -17.61 -18.44
N VAL A 40 26.17 -18.83 -18.00
CA VAL A 40 25.19 -19.86 -18.38
C VAL A 40 24.01 -19.67 -17.47
N ASN A 41 22.93 -19.04 -17.95
CA ASN A 41 21.67 -18.99 -17.24
C ASN A 41 21.13 -20.42 -17.12
N SER A 42 21.34 -21.06 -15.99
CA SER A 42 20.71 -22.34 -15.67
C SER A 42 19.39 -22.06 -14.95
N VAL A 43 18.27 -22.46 -15.54
CA VAL A 43 16.96 -22.44 -14.89
C VAL A 43 16.95 -23.47 -13.77
N VAL A 44 16.72 -23.07 -12.53
CA VAL A 44 16.49 -23.98 -11.41
C VAL A 44 15.03 -24.39 -11.39
N THR A 45 14.74 -25.65 -11.37
CA THR A 45 13.36 -26.17 -11.44
C THR A 45 13.15 -27.41 -10.58
N GLY A 46 11.93 -27.54 -10.02
CA GLY A 46 11.48 -28.75 -9.30
C GLY A 46 12.08 -28.93 -7.90
N GLU A 47 12.60 -27.87 -7.29
CA GLU A 47 13.24 -27.92 -5.98
C GLU A 47 12.34 -27.36 -4.87
N GLU A 48 12.53 -27.87 -3.64
CA GLU A 48 12.07 -27.22 -2.40
C GLU A 48 13.26 -26.54 -1.73
N ILE A 49 13.14 -25.20 -1.53
CA ILE A 49 14.19 -24.38 -0.94
C ILE A 49 13.63 -23.83 0.38
N THR A 50 14.27 -24.13 1.49
CA THR A 50 13.81 -23.71 2.81
C THR A 50 14.92 -22.98 3.56
N ASN A 51 14.58 -21.84 4.19
CA ASN A 51 15.42 -21.19 5.18
C ASN A 51 14.67 -21.03 6.50
N ALA A 52 15.34 -21.33 7.61
CA ALA A 52 14.84 -21.17 8.96
C ALA A 52 15.77 -20.33 9.84
N ASN A 53 16.83 -19.77 9.27
CA ASN A 53 17.74 -18.89 9.99
C ASN A 53 17.21 -17.46 9.99
N ASP A 54 17.36 -16.79 11.11
CA ASP A 54 16.95 -15.41 11.29
C ASP A 54 17.82 -14.46 10.44
N GLY A 55 17.19 -13.50 9.76
CA GLY A 55 17.87 -12.48 8.96
C GLY A 55 18.53 -12.99 7.69
N GLU A 56 18.28 -14.22 7.27
CA GLU A 56 18.80 -14.80 6.03
C GLU A 56 17.69 -14.98 4.98
N HIS A 57 18.09 -15.28 3.75
CA HIS A 57 17.19 -15.50 2.61
C HIS A 57 17.19 -16.98 2.21
N ALA A 58 16.03 -17.49 1.76
CA ALA A 58 15.99 -18.78 1.08
C ALA A 58 16.63 -18.70 -0.31
N ILE A 59 16.41 -17.59 -1.01
CA ILE A 59 17.04 -17.26 -2.31
C ILE A 59 17.55 -15.82 -2.25
N GLU A 60 18.83 -15.61 -2.53
CA GLU A 60 19.43 -14.31 -2.75
C GLU A 60 20.09 -14.26 -4.13
N VAL A 61 19.80 -13.18 -4.90
CA VAL A 61 20.39 -12.91 -6.21
C VAL A 61 20.95 -11.49 -6.20
N SER A 62 22.28 -11.39 -6.23
CA SER A 62 23.02 -10.12 -6.16
C SER A 62 23.81 -9.90 -7.45
N GLY A 63 23.54 -8.81 -8.17
CA GLY A 63 24.31 -8.35 -9.34
C GLY A 63 24.31 -9.28 -10.55
N ASN A 64 23.51 -10.34 -10.56
CA ASN A 64 23.49 -11.37 -11.58
C ASN A 64 22.09 -11.59 -12.17
N GLU A 65 22.01 -12.36 -13.23
CA GLU A 65 20.74 -12.89 -13.74
C GLU A 65 20.50 -14.29 -13.17
N ALA A 66 19.26 -14.56 -12.73
CA ALA A 66 18.83 -15.87 -12.28
C ALA A 66 17.39 -16.17 -12.70
N GLU A 67 17.08 -17.43 -12.91
CA GLU A 67 15.76 -17.91 -13.28
C GLU A 67 15.39 -19.15 -12.48
N TYR A 68 14.20 -19.12 -11.85
CA TYR A 68 13.63 -20.23 -11.09
C TYR A 68 12.24 -20.54 -11.61
N SER A 69 11.94 -21.81 -11.78
CA SER A 69 10.60 -22.23 -12.19
C SER A 69 10.13 -23.49 -11.49
N ASN A 70 8.82 -23.57 -11.21
CA ASN A 70 8.19 -24.75 -10.60
C ASN A 70 8.92 -25.17 -9.31
N ILE A 71 9.27 -24.22 -8.46
CA ILE A 71 9.90 -24.44 -7.15
C ILE A 71 8.94 -24.09 -6.01
N LYS A 72 9.23 -24.63 -4.82
CA LYS A 72 8.61 -24.20 -3.58
C LYS A 72 9.65 -23.54 -2.69
N VAL A 73 9.35 -22.35 -2.19
CA VAL A 73 10.21 -21.59 -1.26
C VAL A 73 9.50 -21.46 0.07
N THR A 74 10.19 -21.77 1.17
CA THR A 74 9.67 -21.64 2.53
C THR A 74 10.64 -20.83 3.39
N GLN A 75 10.14 -19.77 4.04
CA GLN A 75 10.91 -18.91 4.95
C GLN A 75 10.25 -18.90 6.32
N THR A 76 10.97 -19.36 7.35
CA THR A 76 10.46 -19.44 8.72
C THR A 76 11.32 -18.70 9.74
N GLY A 77 12.47 -18.19 9.35
CA GLY A 77 13.32 -17.33 10.18
C GLY A 77 12.68 -15.96 10.45
N ASP A 78 12.98 -15.36 11.57
CA ASP A 78 12.55 -14.02 11.97
C ASP A 78 13.62 -12.98 11.68
N SER A 79 13.25 -11.70 11.54
CA SER A 79 14.21 -10.60 11.58
C SER A 79 14.08 -9.82 12.89
N ALA A 80 15.22 -9.52 13.50
CA ALA A 80 15.32 -8.64 14.66
C ALA A 80 15.63 -7.18 14.29
N SER A 81 15.79 -6.87 13.00
CA SER A 81 16.17 -5.54 12.50
C SER A 81 15.01 -4.53 12.52
N GLY A 82 13.78 -4.96 12.88
CA GLY A 82 12.61 -4.12 12.91
C GLY A 82 12.29 -3.52 11.53
N ASP A 83 11.90 -2.24 11.49
CA ASP A 83 11.53 -1.56 10.24
C ASP A 83 12.66 -1.53 9.19
N GLU A 84 13.93 -1.64 9.61
CA GLU A 84 15.05 -1.71 8.66
C GLU A 84 14.99 -2.96 7.79
N ALA A 85 14.41 -4.06 8.27
CA ALA A 85 14.20 -5.25 7.46
C ALA A 85 13.27 -4.97 6.27
N ASP A 86 12.24 -4.16 6.47
CA ASP A 86 11.31 -3.77 5.40
C ASP A 86 11.93 -2.77 4.43
N PHE A 87 12.94 -2.00 4.86
CA PHE A 87 13.62 -1.04 3.97
C PHE A 87 14.70 -1.70 3.10
N TYR A 88 15.42 -2.69 3.64
CA TYR A 88 16.61 -3.25 3.00
C TYR A 88 16.47 -4.72 2.61
N GLY A 89 15.35 -5.35 2.93
CA GLY A 89 15.03 -6.73 2.54
C GLY A 89 15.59 -7.81 3.46
N ASP A 90 16.11 -7.46 4.65
CA ASP A 90 16.56 -8.43 5.63
C ASP A 90 15.45 -9.45 5.95
N ASN A 91 15.78 -10.75 5.95
CA ASN A 91 14.84 -11.86 6.15
C ASN A 91 13.78 -12.09 5.02
N ALA A 92 13.86 -11.41 3.87
CA ALA A 92 12.98 -11.72 2.75
C ALA A 92 13.20 -13.15 2.24
N ALA A 93 12.14 -13.88 1.90
CA ALA A 93 12.28 -15.26 1.41
C ALA A 93 13.04 -15.32 0.09
N ILE A 94 12.70 -14.44 -0.85
CA ILE A 94 13.37 -14.29 -2.14
C ILE A 94 13.81 -12.83 -2.25
N PHE A 95 15.11 -12.61 -2.33
CA PHE A 95 15.72 -11.29 -2.34
C PHE A 95 16.58 -11.06 -3.57
N ALA A 96 16.34 -9.97 -4.28
CA ALA A 96 17.15 -9.51 -5.42
C ALA A 96 17.70 -8.12 -5.14
N ASN A 97 19.00 -7.91 -5.38
CA ASN A 97 19.71 -6.66 -5.13
C ASN A 97 20.85 -6.40 -6.13
N ASP A 98 21.53 -5.25 -5.99
CA ASP A 98 22.75 -4.89 -6.71
C ASP A 98 22.61 -4.93 -8.25
N GLY A 99 21.44 -4.57 -8.77
CA GLY A 99 21.20 -4.57 -10.22
C GLY A 99 20.90 -5.96 -10.79
N ALA A 100 20.53 -6.93 -9.97
CA ALA A 100 20.15 -8.26 -10.41
C ALA A 100 18.90 -8.25 -11.28
N THR A 101 18.80 -9.24 -12.17
CA THR A 101 17.56 -9.59 -12.88
C THR A 101 17.12 -10.98 -12.47
N LEU A 102 16.01 -11.08 -11.75
CA LEU A 102 15.46 -12.34 -11.26
C LEU A 102 14.15 -12.64 -11.97
N THR A 103 14.03 -13.85 -12.54
CA THR A 103 12.80 -14.33 -13.17
C THR A 103 12.26 -15.54 -12.40
N LEU A 104 10.98 -15.44 -12.00
CA LEU A 104 10.27 -16.44 -11.21
C LEU A 104 8.99 -16.87 -11.97
N THR A 105 8.81 -18.17 -12.21
CA THR A 105 7.64 -18.67 -12.96
C THR A 105 7.10 -19.93 -12.29
N ASP A 106 5.77 -19.98 -12.11
CA ASP A 106 5.09 -21.15 -11.54
C ASP A 106 5.66 -21.56 -10.16
N ILE A 107 5.94 -20.59 -9.28
CA ILE A 107 6.51 -20.85 -7.96
C ILE A 107 5.45 -20.77 -6.85
N VAL A 108 5.74 -21.43 -5.74
CA VAL A 108 4.96 -21.33 -4.49
C VAL A 108 5.87 -20.77 -3.40
N VAL A 109 5.45 -19.70 -2.73
CA VAL A 109 6.20 -19.09 -1.62
C VAL A 109 5.34 -19.11 -0.36
N ASP A 110 5.84 -19.73 0.71
CA ASP A 110 5.20 -19.73 2.03
C ASP A 110 6.13 -19.07 3.06
N THR A 111 5.67 -18.01 3.75
CA THR A 111 6.44 -17.39 4.84
C THR A 111 5.62 -17.28 6.12
N ASN A 112 6.26 -17.47 7.28
CA ASN A 112 5.61 -17.27 8.58
C ASN A 112 6.49 -16.52 9.61
N GLY A 113 7.70 -16.16 9.26
CA GLY A 113 8.58 -15.34 10.09
C GLY A 113 8.16 -13.86 10.09
N THR A 114 8.55 -13.13 11.12
CA THR A 114 8.39 -11.68 11.21
C THR A 114 9.33 -10.99 10.23
N HIS A 115 8.85 -9.98 9.49
CA HIS A 115 9.56 -9.31 8.40
C HIS A 115 10.03 -10.27 7.28
N ALA A 116 9.40 -11.45 7.16
CA ALA A 116 9.68 -12.42 6.10
C ALA A 116 8.86 -12.08 4.84
N ASN A 117 9.17 -10.94 4.19
CA ASN A 117 8.57 -10.54 2.93
C ASN A 117 8.81 -11.62 1.87
N ALA A 118 7.79 -12.00 1.09
CA ALA A 118 7.92 -13.17 0.23
C ALA A 118 8.86 -12.94 -0.96
N VAL A 119 8.69 -11.84 -1.71
CA VAL A 119 9.52 -11.50 -2.87
C VAL A 119 9.93 -10.04 -2.81
N PHE A 120 11.21 -9.77 -2.82
CA PHE A 120 11.76 -8.43 -2.58
C PHE A 120 12.72 -8.00 -3.71
N SER A 121 12.47 -6.82 -4.29
CA SER A 121 13.34 -6.13 -5.24
C SER A 121 13.95 -4.89 -4.60
N TYR A 122 15.24 -4.89 -4.35
CA TYR A 122 15.97 -3.81 -3.69
C TYR A 122 16.97 -3.12 -4.61
N GLY A 123 16.89 -1.80 -4.64
CA GLY A 123 17.93 -0.96 -5.24
C GLY A 123 17.74 -0.70 -6.75
N SER A 124 18.22 0.46 -7.17
CA SER A 124 18.14 0.90 -8.57
C SER A 124 18.84 -0.07 -9.51
N GLY A 125 18.21 -0.37 -10.64
CA GLY A 125 18.70 -1.33 -11.63
C GLY A 125 18.32 -2.79 -11.34
N THR A 126 17.86 -3.11 -10.13
CA THR A 126 17.36 -4.45 -9.79
C THR A 126 15.96 -4.65 -10.36
N THR A 127 15.73 -5.80 -10.98
CA THR A 127 14.46 -6.16 -11.60
C THR A 127 14.04 -7.57 -11.19
N VAL A 128 12.83 -7.72 -10.66
CA VAL A 128 12.20 -9.01 -10.42
C VAL A 128 11.01 -9.15 -11.37
N ASN A 129 10.97 -10.25 -12.12
CA ASN A 129 9.85 -10.66 -12.95
C ASN A 129 9.24 -11.92 -12.34
N ILE A 130 7.96 -11.87 -11.97
CA ILE A 130 7.27 -13.02 -11.37
C ILE A 130 5.94 -13.28 -12.06
N SER A 131 5.63 -14.56 -12.35
CA SER A 131 4.39 -14.92 -13.05
C SER A 131 3.82 -16.25 -12.58
N ASN A 132 2.47 -16.40 -12.70
CA ASN A 132 1.71 -17.63 -12.47
C ASN A 132 2.02 -18.28 -11.11
N SER A 133 2.16 -17.50 -10.07
CA SER A 133 2.72 -17.96 -8.80
C SER A 133 1.75 -17.72 -7.64
N THR A 134 1.90 -18.54 -6.59
CA THR A 134 1.12 -18.42 -5.35
C THR A 134 2.02 -18.01 -4.20
N ILE A 135 1.59 -17.01 -3.43
CA ILE A 135 2.33 -16.47 -2.29
C ILE A 135 1.42 -16.46 -1.07
N THR A 136 1.87 -17.06 0.03
CA THR A 136 1.21 -16.98 1.33
C THR A 136 2.17 -16.44 2.38
N THR A 137 1.77 -15.39 3.10
CA THR A 137 2.55 -14.88 4.24
C THR A 137 1.68 -14.81 5.49
N SER A 138 2.21 -15.20 6.64
CA SER A 138 1.47 -15.19 7.90
C SER A 138 2.18 -14.46 9.05
N GLY A 139 3.46 -14.11 8.89
CA GLY A 139 4.19 -13.27 9.83
C GLY A 139 3.76 -11.81 9.81
N ASN A 140 3.98 -11.09 10.91
CA ASN A 140 3.80 -9.64 10.92
C ASN A 140 4.88 -8.95 10.09
N CYS A 141 4.56 -7.80 9.49
CA CYS A 141 5.46 -7.04 8.63
C CYS A 141 5.99 -7.87 7.44
N SER A 142 5.20 -8.84 6.96
CA SER A 142 5.60 -9.82 5.94
C SER A 142 4.70 -9.71 4.72
N GLY A 143 5.02 -8.78 3.84
CA GLY A 143 4.27 -8.52 2.61
C GLY A 143 4.46 -9.59 1.53
N GLY A 144 3.61 -9.56 0.52
CA GLY A 144 3.71 -10.43 -0.66
C GLY A 144 4.82 -9.97 -1.62
N LEU A 145 4.57 -8.91 -2.38
CA LEU A 145 5.56 -8.24 -3.23
C LEU A 145 6.10 -7.01 -2.54
N MET A 146 7.41 -6.86 -2.50
CA MET A 146 8.07 -5.74 -1.88
C MET A 146 9.09 -5.10 -2.80
N THR A 147 9.10 -3.76 -2.87
CA THR A 147 10.04 -2.99 -3.70
C THR A 147 10.52 -1.76 -2.96
N THR A 148 11.83 -1.60 -2.80
CA THR A 148 12.43 -0.43 -2.13
C THR A 148 13.72 0.01 -2.82
N GLY A 149 14.22 1.19 -2.45
CA GLY A 149 15.50 1.69 -2.94
C GLY A 149 15.58 1.92 -4.45
N GLY A 150 14.44 2.06 -5.12
CA GLY A 150 14.38 2.24 -6.58
C GLY A 150 14.36 0.94 -7.39
N GLY A 151 14.05 -0.21 -6.78
CA GLY A 151 13.91 -1.50 -7.47
C GLY A 151 12.72 -1.53 -8.43
N THR A 152 12.65 -2.57 -9.24
CA THR A 152 11.55 -2.81 -10.19
C THR A 152 10.94 -4.19 -9.95
N MET A 153 9.60 -4.26 -9.87
CA MET A 153 8.83 -5.49 -9.76
C MET A 153 7.82 -5.58 -10.89
N ASN A 154 7.91 -6.62 -11.72
CA ASN A 154 6.93 -6.93 -12.75
C ASN A 154 6.24 -8.25 -12.39
N ALA A 155 4.94 -8.20 -12.13
CA ALA A 155 4.17 -9.35 -11.67
C ALA A 155 2.99 -9.63 -12.62
N SER A 156 2.70 -10.90 -12.87
CA SER A 156 1.52 -11.27 -13.65
C SER A 156 0.88 -12.55 -13.14
N ASN A 157 -0.46 -12.52 -13.07
CA ASN A 157 -1.28 -13.68 -12.72
C ASN A 157 -0.83 -14.36 -11.41
N LEU A 158 -0.79 -13.60 -10.31
CA LEU A 158 -0.43 -14.10 -8.99
C LEU A 158 -1.67 -14.35 -8.12
N ASP A 159 -1.55 -15.30 -7.20
CA ASP A 159 -2.48 -15.49 -6.09
C ASP A 159 -1.72 -15.21 -4.79
N ILE A 160 -1.99 -14.06 -4.16
CA ILE A 160 -1.29 -13.62 -2.95
C ILE A 160 -2.27 -13.53 -1.79
N HIS A 161 -1.94 -14.16 -0.66
CA HIS A 161 -2.69 -14.06 0.58
C HIS A 161 -1.76 -13.75 1.75
N THR A 162 -1.97 -12.58 2.39
CA THR A 162 -1.22 -12.19 3.59
C THR A 162 -2.16 -12.12 4.79
N THR A 163 -1.76 -12.69 5.93
CA THR A 163 -2.59 -12.72 7.15
C THR A 163 -1.98 -11.99 8.34
N GLY A 164 -0.72 -11.63 8.26
CA GLY A 164 -0.01 -10.85 9.29
C GLY A 164 -0.45 -9.38 9.36
N ASN A 165 -0.23 -8.74 10.50
CA ASN A 165 -0.40 -7.28 10.61
C ASN A 165 0.74 -6.55 9.88
N SER A 166 0.46 -5.36 9.35
CA SER A 166 1.41 -4.55 8.56
C SER A 166 2.02 -5.32 7.37
N SER A 167 1.20 -6.18 6.74
CA SER A 167 1.62 -7.14 5.71
C SER A 167 0.80 -6.95 4.43
N ALA A 168 1.05 -5.85 3.71
CA ALA A 168 0.36 -5.56 2.46
C ALA A 168 0.72 -6.60 1.37
N ALA A 169 -0.24 -6.90 0.47
CA ALA A 169 0.00 -7.86 -0.61
C ALA A 169 0.96 -7.30 -1.68
N ILE A 170 0.83 -6.01 -2.00
CA ILE A 170 1.73 -5.23 -2.87
C ILE A 170 2.23 -4.06 -2.06
N ARG A 171 3.53 -4.01 -1.79
CA ARG A 171 4.12 -3.02 -0.90
C ARG A 171 5.37 -2.39 -1.50
N SER A 172 5.54 -1.12 -1.23
CA SER A 172 6.82 -0.43 -1.34
C SER A 172 7.09 0.34 -0.05
N ASP A 173 8.37 0.61 0.19
CA ASP A 173 8.82 1.37 1.34
C ASP A 173 9.96 2.30 0.94
N ARG A 174 10.77 2.76 1.88
CA ARG A 174 11.81 3.78 1.74
C ARG A 174 12.62 3.67 0.45
N GLY A 175 12.67 4.78 -0.29
CA GLY A 175 13.37 4.85 -1.58
C GLY A 175 12.53 4.45 -2.79
N GLY A 176 11.31 3.94 -2.58
CA GLY A 176 10.34 3.65 -3.63
C GLY A 176 10.82 2.67 -4.68
N GLY A 177 10.32 2.84 -5.89
CA GLY A 177 10.63 2.03 -7.06
C GLY A 177 9.47 2.02 -8.06
N THR A 178 9.39 0.96 -8.85
CA THR A 178 8.30 0.76 -9.81
C THR A 178 7.72 -0.64 -9.65
N VAL A 179 6.40 -0.73 -9.51
CA VAL A 179 5.69 -2.02 -9.45
C VAL A 179 4.62 -2.06 -10.52
N THR A 180 4.67 -3.07 -11.38
CA THR A 180 3.67 -3.31 -12.41
C THR A 180 3.06 -4.70 -12.21
N VAL A 181 1.73 -4.74 -12.09
CA VAL A 181 0.97 -5.97 -11.86
C VAL A 181 -0.11 -6.11 -12.94
N ASP A 182 -0.22 -7.30 -13.55
CA ASP A 182 -1.28 -7.62 -14.50
C ASP A 182 -1.95 -8.95 -14.17
N GLY A 183 -3.23 -8.89 -13.81
CA GLY A 183 -4.04 -10.04 -13.41
C GLY A 183 -3.76 -10.54 -11.99
N GLY A 184 -4.54 -11.54 -11.57
CA GLY A 184 -4.39 -12.20 -10.29
C GLY A 184 -5.33 -11.73 -9.18
N THR A 185 -5.14 -12.33 -8.01
CA THR A 185 -5.94 -12.09 -6.79
C THR A 185 -5.01 -11.78 -5.63
N TYR A 186 -5.31 -10.72 -4.88
CA TYR A 186 -4.47 -10.19 -3.81
C TYR A 186 -5.35 -9.96 -2.59
N VAL A 187 -5.19 -10.76 -1.54
CA VAL A 187 -6.01 -10.74 -0.32
C VAL A 187 -5.16 -10.45 0.89
N THR A 188 -5.65 -9.55 1.76
CA THR A 188 -4.99 -9.26 3.04
C THR A 188 -6.00 -9.33 4.19
N ASP A 189 -5.61 -9.97 5.31
CA ASP A 189 -6.47 -10.15 6.50
C ASP A 189 -5.98 -9.39 7.73
N GLY A 190 -4.78 -8.87 7.72
CA GLY A 190 -4.16 -8.22 8.88
C GLY A 190 -4.60 -6.76 9.10
N THR A 191 -4.48 -6.30 10.33
CA THR A 191 -4.62 -4.86 10.66
C THR A 191 -3.44 -4.08 10.07
N GLY A 192 -3.71 -2.93 9.46
CA GLY A 192 -2.67 -2.12 8.79
C GLY A 192 -2.04 -2.85 7.60
N SER A 193 -2.79 -3.78 7.00
CA SER A 193 -2.36 -4.57 5.85
C SER A 193 -3.25 -4.24 4.65
N PRO A 194 -3.08 -3.09 4.01
CA PRO A 194 -3.82 -2.77 2.80
C PRO A 194 -3.45 -3.76 1.67
N ALA A 195 -4.33 -3.91 0.68
CA ALA A 195 -3.95 -4.68 -0.51
C ALA A 195 -2.77 -4.02 -1.24
N ILE A 196 -2.73 -2.67 -1.27
CA ILE A 196 -1.60 -1.89 -1.79
C ILE A 196 -1.16 -0.85 -0.76
N TYR A 197 0.13 -0.85 -0.41
CA TYR A 197 0.78 0.26 0.30
C TYR A 197 1.89 0.85 -0.56
N SER A 198 1.71 2.11 -0.99
CA SER A 198 2.59 2.74 -1.97
C SER A 198 3.41 3.89 -1.41
N THR A 199 4.74 3.73 -1.44
CA THR A 199 5.75 4.80 -1.45
C THR A 199 6.54 4.79 -2.78
N ALA A 200 5.93 4.27 -3.86
CA ALA A 200 6.50 4.07 -5.19
C ALA A 200 5.50 4.44 -6.29
N ASP A 201 5.85 4.17 -7.53
CA ASP A 201 4.92 4.19 -8.66
C ASP A 201 4.37 2.76 -8.87
N ILE A 202 3.12 2.53 -8.45
CA ILE A 202 2.46 1.22 -8.54
C ILE A 202 1.34 1.26 -9.58
N THR A 203 1.39 0.37 -10.56
CA THR A 203 0.33 0.15 -11.55
C THR A 203 -0.20 -1.27 -11.44
N VAL A 204 -1.51 -1.41 -11.25
CA VAL A 204 -2.20 -2.71 -11.22
C VAL A 204 -3.28 -2.74 -12.29
N SER A 205 -3.32 -3.80 -13.08
CA SER A 205 -4.30 -3.98 -14.15
C SER A 205 -4.98 -5.35 -14.05
N ASN A 206 -6.28 -5.43 -14.41
CA ASN A 206 -7.05 -6.68 -14.56
C ASN A 206 -7.04 -7.59 -13.33
N ALA A 207 -7.01 -7.05 -12.13
CA ALA A 207 -6.82 -7.80 -10.90
C ALA A 207 -8.01 -7.66 -9.94
N THR A 208 -8.06 -8.57 -8.96
CA THR A 208 -8.94 -8.47 -7.79
C THR A 208 -8.11 -8.21 -6.55
N LEU A 209 -8.45 -7.15 -5.82
CA LEU A 209 -7.80 -6.74 -4.58
C LEU A 209 -8.83 -6.78 -3.45
N GLU A 210 -8.50 -7.43 -2.33
CA GLU A 210 -9.36 -7.44 -1.15
C GLU A 210 -8.53 -7.22 0.12
N SER A 211 -8.96 -6.27 0.95
CA SER A 211 -8.51 -6.12 2.32
C SER A 211 -9.68 -6.33 3.28
N THR A 212 -9.57 -7.32 4.16
CA THR A 212 -10.67 -7.73 5.05
C THR A 212 -10.65 -7.00 6.40
N ALA A 213 -9.57 -6.33 6.75
CA ALA A 213 -9.39 -5.68 8.06
C ALA A 213 -8.67 -4.31 8.01
N SER A 214 -8.32 -3.81 6.82
CA SER A 214 -7.58 -2.56 6.61
C SER A 214 -8.13 -1.77 5.42
N GLU A 215 -7.47 -0.69 5.07
CA GLU A 215 -7.65 0.02 3.81
C GLU A 215 -7.43 -0.93 2.62
N GLY A 216 -8.06 -0.63 1.48
CA GLY A 216 -7.73 -1.33 0.24
C GLY A 216 -6.44 -0.80 -0.39
N VAL A 217 -6.28 0.53 -0.42
CA VAL A 217 -5.10 1.22 -0.96
C VAL A 217 -4.64 2.33 -0.03
N VAL A 218 -3.34 2.41 0.18
CA VAL A 218 -2.68 3.54 0.86
C VAL A 218 -1.64 4.14 -0.07
N VAL A 219 -1.67 5.47 -0.26
CA VAL A 219 -0.65 6.23 -1.01
C VAL A 219 0.00 7.23 -0.06
N GLU A 220 1.31 7.11 0.12
CA GLU A 220 2.07 8.00 0.99
C GLU A 220 3.02 8.90 0.21
N GLY A 221 2.96 10.21 0.49
CA GLY A 221 3.87 11.20 -0.11
C GLY A 221 3.67 11.40 -1.61
N LYS A 222 4.73 11.79 -2.32
CA LYS A 222 4.72 12.09 -3.77
C LYS A 222 4.66 10.84 -4.66
N ASN A 223 3.96 9.82 -4.26
CA ASN A 223 3.92 8.53 -4.94
C ASN A 223 2.58 8.31 -5.65
N SER A 224 2.48 7.25 -6.42
CA SER A 224 1.32 7.02 -7.25
C SER A 224 0.77 5.60 -7.15
N VAL A 225 -0.56 5.49 -7.31
CA VAL A 225 -1.24 4.22 -7.62
C VAL A 225 -2.14 4.42 -8.83
N THR A 226 -1.98 3.56 -9.82
CA THR A 226 -2.83 3.50 -11.01
C THR A 226 -3.50 2.14 -11.09
N LEU A 227 -4.84 2.13 -11.14
CA LEU A 227 -5.66 0.92 -11.24
C LEU A 227 -6.41 0.91 -12.58
N ASN A 228 -6.24 -0.16 -13.37
CA ASN A 228 -6.91 -0.31 -14.66
C ASN A 228 -7.74 -1.59 -14.65
N ASN A 229 -9.07 -1.47 -14.72
CA ASN A 229 -9.99 -2.61 -14.71
C ASN A 229 -9.75 -3.53 -13.49
N VAL A 230 -9.67 -2.92 -12.29
CA VAL A 230 -9.42 -3.60 -11.02
C VAL A 230 -10.71 -3.62 -10.18
N ASN A 231 -10.98 -4.75 -9.52
CA ASN A 231 -12.04 -4.83 -8.52
C ASN A 231 -11.41 -4.77 -7.13
N LEU A 232 -11.64 -3.66 -6.42
CA LEU A 232 -11.14 -3.41 -5.08
C LEU A 232 -12.24 -3.57 -4.05
N THR A 233 -12.04 -4.41 -3.05
CA THR A 233 -12.89 -4.51 -1.86
C THR A 233 -12.09 -4.14 -0.62
N ALA A 234 -12.61 -3.22 0.20
CA ALA A 234 -11.99 -2.82 1.46
C ALA A 234 -12.98 -2.98 2.63
N ASN A 235 -12.45 -3.39 3.78
CA ASN A 235 -13.19 -3.50 5.03
C ASN A 235 -12.31 -3.09 6.21
N ASN A 236 -12.02 -1.81 6.30
CA ASN A 236 -11.20 -1.28 7.39
C ASN A 236 -11.95 -1.37 8.72
N THR A 237 -11.55 -2.25 9.61
CA THR A 237 -12.25 -2.53 10.87
C THR A 237 -11.48 -2.10 12.11
N LYS A 238 -10.23 -1.73 11.94
CA LYS A 238 -9.36 -1.31 13.04
C LYS A 238 -8.29 -0.36 12.52
N HIS A 239 -8.18 0.81 13.13
CA HIS A 239 -7.09 1.73 12.85
C HIS A 239 -5.73 1.10 13.18
N ASN A 240 -4.78 1.23 12.27
CA ASN A 240 -3.39 0.85 12.52
C ASN A 240 -2.68 1.86 13.44
N SER A 241 -3.22 3.07 13.56
CA SER A 241 -2.69 4.17 14.36
C SER A 241 -3.83 4.97 14.97
N ASP A 242 -3.61 5.52 16.15
CA ASP A 242 -4.50 6.48 16.82
C ASP A 242 -4.56 7.85 16.11
N LYS A 243 -3.75 8.05 15.08
CA LYS A 243 -3.74 9.26 14.25
C LYS A 243 -4.87 9.32 13.23
N SER A 244 -5.44 8.18 12.84
CA SER A 244 -6.57 8.13 11.91
C SER A 244 -7.87 8.52 12.60
N ILE A 245 -8.72 9.30 11.90
CA ILE A 245 -10.01 9.78 12.43
C ILE A 245 -11.21 9.06 11.81
N THR A 246 -10.99 8.26 10.76
CA THR A 246 -12.06 7.53 10.05
C THR A 246 -11.52 6.22 9.49
N TYR A 247 -12.41 5.27 9.25
CA TYR A 247 -12.16 4.13 8.39
C TYR A 247 -12.34 4.54 6.93
N ASN A 248 -11.61 3.91 6.02
CA ASN A 248 -11.70 4.27 4.62
C ASN A 248 -11.21 3.15 3.68
N ALA A 249 -11.62 3.20 2.41
CA ALA A 249 -11.14 2.27 1.40
C ALA A 249 -9.80 2.69 0.80
N VAL A 250 -9.63 4.00 0.55
CA VAL A 250 -8.42 4.57 -0.04
C VAL A 250 -7.94 5.71 0.84
N MET A 251 -6.72 5.60 1.36
CA MET A 251 -6.05 6.63 2.14
C MET A 251 -4.92 7.26 1.35
N ILE A 252 -4.88 8.59 1.29
CA ILE A 252 -3.81 9.35 0.65
C ILE A 252 -3.27 10.36 1.66
N TYR A 253 -2.02 10.22 2.06
CA TYR A 253 -1.50 11.00 3.17
C TYR A 253 0.01 11.22 3.11
N GLN A 254 0.51 12.02 4.02
CA GLN A 254 1.94 12.18 4.31
C GLN A 254 2.19 11.96 5.79
N SER A 255 2.91 10.90 6.13
CA SER A 255 3.18 10.53 7.54
C SER A 255 4.19 11.42 8.21
N MET A 256 5.15 11.99 7.47
CA MET A 256 6.34 12.69 7.96
C MET A 256 7.35 11.75 8.67
N SER A 257 7.26 10.43 8.46
CA SER A 257 8.23 9.44 8.97
C SER A 257 9.58 9.53 8.27
N GLY A 258 9.60 10.03 7.02
CA GLY A 258 10.77 10.04 6.15
C GLY A 258 10.80 8.86 5.17
N ASP A 259 9.82 7.97 5.19
CA ASP A 259 9.74 6.83 4.28
C ASP A 259 9.32 7.24 2.87
N ALA A 260 8.48 8.28 2.77
CA ALA A 260 8.10 8.89 1.51
C ALA A 260 8.47 10.38 1.46
N SER A 261 8.94 10.84 0.30
CA SER A 261 9.20 12.26 0.06
C SER A 261 7.89 13.04 0.00
N VAL A 262 7.89 14.27 0.53
CA VAL A 262 6.75 15.19 0.43
C VAL A 262 6.56 15.61 -1.03
N GLY A 263 5.32 15.68 -1.48
CA GLY A 263 4.96 16.15 -2.83
C GLY A 263 3.54 15.79 -3.21
N LEU A 264 3.22 15.90 -4.50
CA LEU A 264 1.91 15.55 -5.02
C LEU A 264 1.72 14.04 -5.05
N ALA A 265 0.76 13.54 -4.30
CA ALA A 265 0.29 12.16 -4.42
C ALA A 265 -0.63 12.02 -5.66
N THR A 266 -0.71 10.82 -6.23
CA THR A 266 -1.60 10.57 -7.36
C THR A 266 -2.33 9.23 -7.20
N PHE A 267 -3.65 9.26 -7.36
CA PHE A 267 -4.47 8.05 -7.48
C PHE A 267 -5.29 8.13 -8.77
N THR A 268 -5.12 7.15 -9.64
CA THR A 268 -5.87 7.07 -10.90
C THR A 268 -6.55 5.72 -11.00
N MET A 269 -7.85 5.72 -11.33
CA MET A 269 -8.56 4.47 -11.59
C MET A 269 -9.44 4.60 -12.84
N THR A 270 -9.30 3.61 -13.74
CA THR A 270 -10.07 3.53 -15.00
C THR A 270 -10.74 2.17 -15.07
N GLY A 271 -12.08 2.17 -15.13
CA GLY A 271 -12.88 0.95 -15.10
C GLY A 271 -12.78 0.15 -13.79
N GLY A 272 -13.48 -0.97 -13.72
CA GLY A 272 -13.53 -1.78 -12.52
C GLY A 272 -14.41 -1.20 -11.41
N SER A 273 -14.16 -1.60 -10.16
CA SER A 273 -15.01 -1.21 -9.03
C SER A 273 -14.24 -0.97 -7.73
N ILE A 274 -14.81 -0.09 -6.87
CA ILE A 274 -14.44 0.04 -5.45
C ILE A 274 -15.67 -0.31 -4.62
N THR A 275 -15.57 -1.35 -3.79
CA THR A 275 -16.58 -1.68 -2.77
C THR A 275 -15.97 -1.44 -1.39
N ASN A 276 -16.52 -0.48 -0.66
CA ASN A 276 -16.14 -0.23 0.74
C ASN A 276 -17.20 -0.78 1.68
N LYS A 277 -16.79 -1.53 2.69
CA LYS A 277 -17.70 -2.12 3.68
C LYS A 277 -17.82 -1.28 4.95
N ASN A 278 -16.87 -0.37 5.22
CA ASN A 278 -16.85 0.42 6.45
C ASN A 278 -16.11 1.75 6.28
N GLY A 279 -16.74 2.87 6.66
CA GLY A 279 -16.18 4.22 6.61
C GLY A 279 -16.29 4.91 5.25
N ASP A 280 -15.35 5.81 4.98
CA ASP A 280 -15.31 6.66 3.78
C ASP A 280 -14.71 5.92 2.57
N ILE A 281 -15.01 6.37 1.34
CA ILE A 281 -14.30 5.83 0.17
C ILE A 281 -12.88 6.40 0.11
N PHE A 282 -12.73 7.74 0.10
CA PHE A 282 -11.43 8.40 0.08
C PHE A 282 -11.21 9.23 1.35
N PHE A 283 -10.05 9.08 1.95
CA PHE A 283 -9.56 9.97 3.00
C PHE A 283 -8.23 10.60 2.60
N VAL A 284 -8.18 11.93 2.61
CA VAL A 284 -6.98 12.71 2.25
C VAL A 284 -6.55 13.58 3.42
N ASN A 285 -5.29 13.39 3.87
CA ASN A 285 -4.73 14.09 5.03
C ASN A 285 -3.28 14.52 4.80
N ASN A 286 -2.94 15.74 5.21
CA ASN A 286 -1.56 16.24 5.24
C ASN A 286 -0.80 16.17 3.90
N THR A 287 -1.50 16.22 2.76
CA THR A 287 -0.88 16.12 1.43
C THR A 287 -1.68 16.88 0.38
N ALA A 288 -1.02 17.19 -0.74
CA ALA A 288 -1.68 17.55 -1.99
C ALA A 288 -1.82 16.30 -2.84
N THR A 289 -2.98 16.13 -3.50
CA THR A 289 -3.24 14.96 -4.33
C THR A 289 -4.07 15.27 -5.56
N THR A 290 -3.84 14.48 -6.62
CA THR A 290 -4.73 14.36 -7.77
C THR A 290 -5.39 13.00 -7.73
N ILE A 291 -6.72 12.97 -7.70
CA ILE A 291 -7.54 11.77 -7.81
C ILE A 291 -8.27 11.83 -9.16
N THR A 292 -8.11 10.80 -10.00
CA THR A 292 -8.81 10.68 -11.27
C THR A 292 -9.60 9.37 -11.32
N LEU A 293 -10.91 9.48 -11.54
CA LEU A 293 -11.79 8.33 -11.70
C LEU A 293 -12.49 8.41 -13.06
N GLU A 294 -12.33 7.35 -13.86
CA GLU A 294 -12.99 7.24 -15.16
C GLU A 294 -13.77 5.93 -15.26
N ASN A 295 -15.10 6.03 -15.35
CA ASN A 295 -15.99 4.88 -15.52
C ASN A 295 -15.77 3.77 -14.47
N VAL A 296 -15.67 4.15 -13.19
CA VAL A 296 -15.48 3.26 -12.04
C VAL A 296 -16.81 3.05 -11.32
N GLU A 297 -17.18 1.81 -11.02
CA GLU A 297 -18.32 1.52 -10.15
C GLU A 297 -17.88 1.69 -8.68
N ILE A 298 -18.53 2.60 -7.93
CA ILE A 298 -18.19 2.83 -6.52
C ILE A 298 -19.41 2.56 -5.65
N VAL A 299 -19.25 1.61 -4.72
CA VAL A 299 -20.29 1.22 -3.75
C VAL A 299 -19.75 1.42 -2.34
N ASN A 300 -20.30 2.39 -1.62
CA ASN A 300 -20.11 2.48 -0.18
C ASN A 300 -21.24 1.75 0.54
N GLN A 301 -20.93 0.69 1.27
CA GLN A 301 -21.90 -0.08 2.05
C GLN A 301 -22.11 0.50 3.46
N ASP A 302 -21.23 1.41 3.90
CA ASP A 302 -21.43 2.16 5.14
C ASP A 302 -22.35 3.36 4.87
N ALA A 303 -23.50 3.37 5.53
CA ALA A 303 -24.50 4.43 5.36
C ALA A 303 -24.06 5.80 5.91
N ASP A 304 -23.12 5.81 6.85
CA ASP A 304 -22.56 7.01 7.48
C ASP A 304 -21.25 7.45 6.79
N GLY A 305 -20.71 6.63 5.88
CA GLY A 305 -19.48 6.89 5.15
C GLY A 305 -19.69 7.87 3.98
N VAL A 306 -18.73 8.77 3.80
CA VAL A 306 -18.76 9.75 2.71
C VAL A 306 -17.94 9.30 1.50
N PHE A 307 -18.18 9.92 0.35
CA PHE A 307 -17.39 9.63 -0.85
C PHE A 307 -15.94 10.13 -0.73
N LEU A 308 -15.77 11.37 -0.23
CA LEU A 308 -14.43 11.91 0.00
C LEU A 308 -14.42 12.78 1.26
N ARG A 309 -13.42 12.54 2.10
CA ARG A 309 -13.09 13.40 3.23
C ARG A 309 -11.69 13.97 3.05
N ALA A 310 -11.59 15.29 2.89
CA ALA A 310 -10.35 16.04 2.97
C ALA A 310 -10.30 16.73 4.33
N ALA A 311 -9.45 16.24 5.25
CA ALA A 311 -9.46 16.71 6.61
C ALA A 311 -8.09 16.55 7.31
N ALA A 312 -7.88 17.39 8.34
CA ALA A 312 -6.78 17.21 9.29
C ALA A 312 -6.99 15.96 10.14
N ALA A 313 -5.90 15.28 10.46
CA ALA A 313 -5.85 14.12 11.36
C ALA A 313 -4.56 14.18 12.19
N GLY A 314 -4.14 13.08 12.78
CA GLY A 314 -2.96 13.05 13.66
C GLY A 314 -1.61 13.13 12.95
N TRP A 315 -1.56 13.18 11.61
CA TRP A 315 -0.33 13.38 10.84
C TRP A 315 -0.13 14.85 10.47
N GLY A 316 1.13 15.27 10.39
CA GLY A 316 1.51 16.64 10.08
C GLY A 316 1.36 17.62 11.24
N SER A 317 1.46 18.92 10.94
CA SER A 317 1.35 19.99 11.94
C SER A 317 -0.08 20.50 12.02
N GLU A 318 -0.64 20.57 13.22
CA GLU A 318 -1.97 21.11 13.46
C GLU A 318 -2.19 22.47 12.79
N GLY A 319 -3.32 22.64 12.12
CA GLY A 319 -3.70 23.86 11.41
C GLY A 319 -3.15 23.98 9.97
N SER A 320 -2.28 23.03 9.54
CA SER A 320 -1.76 23.00 8.15
C SER A 320 -1.80 21.61 7.52
N ASN A 321 -2.27 20.62 8.25
CA ASN A 321 -2.27 19.20 7.89
C ASN A 321 -3.58 18.72 7.22
N GLY A 322 -4.30 19.59 6.56
CA GLY A 322 -5.48 19.25 5.76
C GLY A 322 -5.12 18.55 4.44
N GLY A 323 -6.14 17.99 3.79
CA GLY A 323 -6.06 17.47 2.44
C GLY A 323 -6.24 18.57 1.38
N LYS A 324 -5.39 18.60 0.35
CA LYS A 324 -5.52 19.49 -0.80
C LYS A 324 -5.77 18.64 -2.05
N VAL A 325 -6.99 18.65 -2.60
CA VAL A 325 -7.45 17.66 -3.55
C VAL A 325 -7.82 18.28 -4.90
N ASN A 326 -7.24 17.78 -5.99
CA ASN A 326 -7.80 17.92 -7.34
C ASN A 326 -8.53 16.61 -7.68
N LEU A 327 -9.87 16.62 -7.74
CA LEU A 327 -10.69 15.45 -8.01
C LEU A 327 -11.30 15.56 -9.40
N TYR A 328 -10.94 14.64 -10.28
CA TYR A 328 -11.46 14.54 -11.64
C TYR A 328 -12.39 13.34 -11.75
N LEU A 329 -13.67 13.58 -12.05
CA LEU A 329 -14.67 12.56 -12.34
C LEU A 329 -15.04 12.61 -13.83
N LYS A 330 -14.73 11.53 -14.56
CA LYS A 330 -14.90 11.42 -16.00
C LYS A 330 -15.79 10.24 -16.32
N LYS A 331 -16.84 10.42 -17.14
CA LYS A 331 -17.81 9.35 -17.49
C LYS A 331 -18.32 8.62 -16.25
N GLN A 332 -18.52 9.34 -15.15
CA GLN A 332 -18.77 8.78 -13.84
C GLN A 332 -20.22 8.99 -13.41
N ALA A 333 -20.85 7.96 -12.83
CA ALA A 333 -22.09 8.10 -12.07
C ALA A 333 -21.74 7.96 -10.59
N GLN A 334 -21.45 9.10 -9.93
CA GLN A 334 -20.94 9.10 -8.56
C GLN A 334 -21.99 9.55 -7.57
N THR A 335 -22.12 8.80 -6.47
CA THR A 335 -22.96 9.17 -5.33
C THR A 335 -22.15 9.27 -4.06
N GLY A 336 -22.63 10.07 -3.09
CA GLY A 336 -22.05 10.24 -1.75
C GLY A 336 -21.51 11.65 -1.52
N ASP A 337 -21.49 12.05 -0.27
CA ASP A 337 -21.13 13.41 0.13
C ASP A 337 -19.64 13.65 0.14
N ILE A 338 -19.24 14.92 0.06
CA ILE A 338 -17.87 15.37 0.17
C ILE A 338 -17.71 16.30 1.37
N VAL A 339 -16.79 15.95 2.25
CA VAL A 339 -16.45 16.73 3.45
C VAL A 339 -15.09 17.39 3.26
N VAL A 340 -15.01 18.69 3.50
CA VAL A 340 -13.78 19.49 3.43
C VAL A 340 -13.69 20.34 4.69
N ASP A 341 -12.71 20.07 5.55
CA ASP A 341 -12.54 20.82 6.78
C ASP A 341 -11.86 22.19 6.57
N LYS A 342 -11.80 23.02 7.61
CA LYS A 342 -11.30 24.39 7.57
C LYS A 342 -9.85 24.58 7.12
N VAL A 343 -9.04 23.52 7.11
CA VAL A 343 -7.62 23.58 6.70
C VAL A 343 -7.38 22.82 5.40
N SER A 344 -8.45 22.32 4.77
CA SER A 344 -8.43 21.54 3.52
C SER A 344 -9.00 22.34 2.35
N ALA A 345 -8.73 21.88 1.13
CA ALA A 345 -9.26 22.49 -0.09
C ALA A 345 -9.54 21.43 -1.16
N LEU A 346 -10.54 21.70 -2.00
CA LEU A 346 -10.96 20.82 -3.08
C LEU A 346 -11.21 21.60 -4.38
N ASN A 347 -10.62 21.13 -5.47
CA ASN A 347 -11.11 21.39 -6.81
C ASN A 347 -11.81 20.13 -7.33
N LEU A 348 -13.08 20.22 -7.67
CA LEU A 348 -13.88 19.14 -8.26
C LEU A 348 -14.18 19.45 -9.72
N TYR A 349 -13.83 18.53 -10.60
CA TYR A 349 -14.05 18.61 -12.04
C TYR A 349 -14.96 17.48 -12.50
N LEU A 350 -16.15 17.82 -13.03
CA LEU A 350 -17.11 16.88 -13.60
C LEU A 350 -17.07 17.00 -15.11
N SER A 351 -16.66 15.95 -15.81
CA SER A 351 -16.48 15.98 -17.26
C SER A 351 -17.02 14.73 -17.96
N GLU A 352 -17.09 14.80 -19.28
CA GLU A 352 -17.44 13.69 -20.16
C GLU A 352 -18.79 13.03 -19.84
N GLY A 353 -19.82 13.85 -19.46
CA GLY A 353 -21.17 13.37 -19.14
C GLY A 353 -21.31 12.79 -17.73
N THR A 354 -20.40 13.12 -16.82
CA THR A 354 -20.45 12.71 -15.41
C THR A 354 -21.71 13.26 -14.72
N THR A 355 -22.34 12.40 -13.92
CA THR A 355 -23.38 12.82 -12.96
C THR A 355 -22.88 12.58 -11.55
N TYR A 356 -22.78 13.64 -10.76
CA TYR A 356 -22.47 13.57 -9.33
C TYR A 356 -23.73 13.85 -8.52
N THR A 357 -24.06 12.98 -7.56
CA THR A 357 -25.22 13.11 -6.65
C THR A 357 -24.70 13.09 -5.21
N GLY A 358 -24.77 14.23 -4.52
CA GLY A 358 -24.25 14.36 -3.16
C GLY A 358 -24.21 15.81 -2.70
N ALA A 359 -24.04 15.99 -1.41
CA ALA A 359 -23.78 17.28 -0.80
C ALA A 359 -22.26 17.56 -0.74
N ILE A 360 -21.89 18.83 -0.79
CA ILE A 360 -20.50 19.25 -0.70
C ILE A 360 -20.35 20.26 0.42
N ASN A 361 -19.41 19.97 1.38
CA ASN A 361 -18.98 20.89 2.43
C ASN A 361 -20.17 21.49 3.22
N THR A 362 -21.09 20.65 3.68
CA THR A 362 -22.31 21.04 4.41
C THR A 362 -22.02 21.85 5.68
N ALA A 363 -20.85 21.66 6.29
CA ALA A 363 -20.38 22.42 7.45
C ALA A 363 -19.91 23.86 7.08
N ASN A 364 -19.74 24.16 5.79
CA ASN A 364 -19.22 25.45 5.29
C ASN A 364 -17.88 25.84 5.91
N GLU A 365 -16.93 24.90 5.93
CA GLU A 365 -15.62 25.07 6.59
C GLU A 365 -14.47 25.24 5.60
N GLY A 366 -14.34 24.32 4.62
CA GLY A 366 -13.22 24.29 3.66
C GLY A 366 -13.46 25.14 2.41
N GLU A 367 -12.38 25.34 1.66
CA GLU A 367 -12.46 26.01 0.36
C GLU A 367 -12.76 24.98 -0.74
N VAL A 368 -13.77 25.26 -1.58
CA VAL A 368 -14.19 24.33 -2.63
C VAL A 368 -14.43 25.10 -3.94
N TYR A 369 -13.81 24.63 -5.01
CA TYR A 369 -14.15 24.98 -6.38
C TYR A 369 -14.80 23.82 -7.06
N VAL A 370 -15.85 24.08 -7.84
CA VAL A 370 -16.55 23.07 -8.67
C VAL A 370 -16.57 23.57 -10.11
N GLU A 371 -16.14 22.70 -11.04
CA GLU A 371 -16.30 22.91 -12.48
C GLU A 371 -17.13 21.78 -13.09
N ILE A 372 -18.17 22.15 -13.80
CA ILE A 372 -19.08 21.21 -14.45
C ILE A 372 -19.04 21.47 -15.96
N GLU A 373 -18.37 20.56 -16.68
CA GLU A 373 -18.30 20.59 -18.13
C GLU A 373 -19.67 20.39 -18.74
N LYS A 374 -19.89 20.95 -19.91
CA LYS A 374 -21.14 20.80 -20.67
C LYS A 374 -21.54 19.32 -20.83
N GLY A 375 -22.77 18.99 -20.44
CA GLY A 375 -23.30 17.64 -20.48
C GLY A 375 -23.11 16.84 -19.19
N SER A 376 -22.30 17.32 -18.25
CA SER A 376 -22.18 16.80 -16.89
C SER A 376 -23.16 17.49 -15.95
N LYS A 377 -23.45 16.86 -14.80
CA LYS A 377 -24.45 17.37 -13.85
C LYS A 377 -24.03 17.14 -12.39
N TRP A 378 -24.46 18.05 -11.53
CA TRP A 378 -24.46 17.90 -10.08
C TRP A 378 -25.90 17.96 -9.55
N VAL A 379 -26.33 16.91 -8.82
CA VAL A 379 -27.60 16.80 -8.12
C VAL A 379 -27.35 16.88 -6.62
N LEU A 380 -27.92 17.86 -5.95
CA LEU A 380 -27.72 18.05 -4.51
C LEU A 380 -28.54 17.05 -3.70
N THR A 381 -27.99 16.61 -2.57
CA THR A 381 -28.71 15.79 -1.57
C THR A 381 -28.88 16.50 -0.23
N ASP A 382 -28.18 17.61 -0.02
CA ASP A 382 -28.33 18.52 1.12
C ASP A 382 -27.79 19.92 0.74
N ASP A 383 -28.00 20.91 1.61
CA ASP A 383 -27.48 22.26 1.44
C ASP A 383 -25.95 22.23 1.33
N SER A 384 -25.42 22.86 0.30
CA SER A 384 -24.01 22.77 -0.05
C SER A 384 -23.35 24.15 -0.11
N TYR A 385 -22.08 24.21 0.28
CA TYR A 385 -21.33 25.47 0.38
C TYR A 385 -20.00 25.35 -0.38
N ILE A 386 -19.82 26.21 -1.41
CA ILE A 386 -18.60 26.23 -2.20
C ILE A 386 -18.07 27.66 -2.34
N THR A 387 -16.77 27.77 -2.59
CA THR A 387 -16.09 29.06 -2.75
C THR A 387 -16.32 29.67 -4.15
N SER A 388 -16.25 28.83 -5.18
CA SER A 388 -16.27 29.25 -6.58
C SER A 388 -16.87 28.17 -7.47
N LEU A 389 -17.49 28.56 -8.59
CA LEU A 389 -18.25 27.67 -9.49
C LEU A 389 -18.02 28.06 -10.94
N THR A 390 -17.78 27.07 -11.80
CA THR A 390 -17.87 27.19 -13.26
C THR A 390 -18.88 26.18 -13.78
N CYS A 391 -19.94 26.61 -14.44
CA CYS A 391 -20.95 25.71 -14.99
C CYS A 391 -21.83 26.41 -16.07
N GLU A 392 -22.44 25.59 -16.93
CA GLU A 392 -23.57 26.00 -17.77
C GLU A 392 -24.85 26.13 -16.92
N ALA A 393 -25.86 26.81 -17.47
CA ALA A 393 -27.11 27.11 -16.77
C ALA A 393 -27.94 25.89 -16.32
N ASP A 394 -27.82 24.76 -17.00
CA ASP A 394 -28.58 23.53 -16.76
C ASP A 394 -27.76 22.43 -16.04
N ALA A 395 -26.55 22.76 -15.56
CA ALA A 395 -25.64 21.81 -14.99
C ALA A 395 -25.96 21.40 -13.55
N ILE A 396 -26.76 22.18 -12.82
CA ILE A 396 -27.09 21.97 -11.41
C ILE A 396 -28.57 21.71 -11.19
N ASP A 397 -28.86 20.58 -10.54
CA ASP A 397 -30.17 20.26 -9.98
C ASP A 397 -30.13 20.45 -8.47
N LEU A 398 -30.78 21.48 -7.96
CA LEU A 398 -30.86 21.76 -6.53
C LEU A 398 -31.65 20.71 -5.74
N ASN A 399 -32.57 19.96 -6.42
CA ASN A 399 -33.33 18.87 -5.82
C ASN A 399 -34.04 19.26 -4.49
N GLY A 400 -34.42 20.53 -4.36
CA GLY A 400 -35.09 21.08 -3.16
C GLY A 400 -34.18 21.64 -2.09
N HIS A 401 -32.85 21.55 -2.27
CA HIS A 401 -31.81 22.05 -1.39
C HIS A 401 -31.28 23.41 -1.88
N LYS A 402 -30.34 23.98 -1.14
CA LYS A 402 -29.68 25.24 -1.46
C LYS A 402 -28.20 25.04 -1.76
N LEU A 403 -27.71 25.79 -2.73
CA LEU A 403 -26.30 25.93 -3.02
C LEU A 403 -25.88 27.37 -2.69
N TYR A 404 -24.80 27.52 -1.94
CA TYR A 404 -24.17 28.80 -1.67
C TYR A 404 -22.80 28.86 -2.34
N VAL A 405 -22.59 29.91 -3.18
CA VAL A 405 -21.33 30.14 -3.89
C VAL A 405 -20.74 31.46 -3.39
N GLY A 406 -19.56 31.41 -2.76
CA GLY A 406 -18.94 32.59 -2.15
C GLY A 406 -19.85 33.30 -1.14
N GLY A 407 -20.66 32.55 -0.40
CA GLY A 407 -21.64 33.06 0.57
C GLY A 407 -22.93 33.60 -0.01
N THR A 408 -23.12 33.55 -1.35
CA THR A 408 -24.36 33.99 -2.03
C THR A 408 -25.16 32.77 -2.49
N GLU A 409 -26.48 32.76 -2.21
CA GLU A 409 -27.37 31.70 -2.65
C GLU A 409 -27.43 31.64 -4.20
N TYR A 410 -27.16 30.48 -4.77
CA TYR A 410 -27.18 30.23 -6.21
C TYR A 410 -28.58 30.20 -6.73
N THR A 411 -28.81 30.89 -7.84
CA THR A 411 -30.09 30.90 -8.53
C THR A 411 -30.11 29.81 -9.62
N THR A 412 -31.05 28.89 -9.53
CA THR A 412 -31.25 27.82 -10.53
C THR A 412 -31.30 28.38 -11.95
N GLY A 413 -30.63 27.73 -12.87
CA GLY A 413 -30.60 28.11 -14.27
C GLY A 413 -29.64 29.26 -14.60
N THR A 414 -28.67 29.55 -13.70
CA THR A 414 -27.65 30.57 -13.92
C THR A 414 -26.33 29.93 -14.26
N ALA A 415 -25.72 30.30 -15.38
CA ALA A 415 -24.34 29.95 -15.70
C ALA A 415 -23.36 30.73 -14.81
N SER A 416 -22.24 30.15 -14.49
CA SER A 416 -21.20 30.77 -13.69
C SER A 416 -19.81 30.55 -14.30
N THR A 417 -18.90 31.50 -14.07
CA THR A 417 -17.48 31.41 -14.44
C THR A 417 -16.65 31.81 -13.24
N GLY A 418 -16.11 30.83 -12.57
CA GLY A 418 -15.28 30.96 -11.38
C GLY A 418 -13.82 30.72 -11.66
N THR A 419 -13.03 30.64 -10.58
CA THR A 419 -11.59 30.38 -10.64
C THR A 419 -11.25 29.24 -9.70
N ALA A 420 -10.50 28.24 -10.21
CA ALA A 420 -10.00 27.13 -9.42
C ALA A 420 -9.06 27.59 -8.29
N LEU A 421 -9.02 26.84 -7.21
CA LEU A 421 -8.10 27.06 -6.12
C LEU A 421 -6.69 26.67 -6.56
N GLU A 422 -5.67 27.35 -6.01
CA GLU A 422 -4.28 27.02 -6.25
C GLU A 422 -3.89 25.77 -5.44
N ILE A 423 -4.09 24.60 -6.03
CA ILE A 423 -3.63 23.31 -5.49
C ILE A 423 -2.56 22.77 -6.43
N ALA A 424 -1.45 22.25 -5.88
CA ALA A 424 -0.38 21.69 -6.68
C ALA A 424 -0.91 20.61 -7.66
N THR A 425 -0.50 20.68 -8.92
CA THR A 425 -0.83 19.72 -9.98
C THR A 425 0.38 18.94 -10.44
N GLU A 426 1.59 19.38 -10.04
CA GLU A 426 2.84 18.72 -10.34
C GLU A 426 3.66 18.60 -9.06
N SER A 427 4.47 17.56 -8.95
CA SER A 427 5.42 17.39 -7.85
C SER A 427 6.47 18.50 -7.96
N SER A 428 6.31 19.57 -7.17
CA SER A 428 7.35 20.59 -7.11
C SER A 428 8.57 20.00 -6.42
N SER A 429 9.70 19.97 -7.11
CA SER A 429 11.02 19.65 -6.55
C SER A 429 11.52 20.77 -5.62
N SER A 430 10.66 21.35 -4.80
CA SER A 430 11.03 22.43 -3.88
C SER A 430 11.65 21.84 -2.62
N GLY A 431 12.97 22.00 -2.57
CA GLY A 431 13.76 22.13 -1.35
C GLY A 431 13.54 21.09 -0.27
N LYS A 432 14.47 20.15 -0.20
CA LYS A 432 14.70 19.32 0.98
C LYS A 432 14.57 20.20 2.24
N PRO A 433 13.71 19.87 3.21
CA PRO A 433 13.78 20.54 4.50
C PRO A 433 15.18 20.33 5.09
N ASP A 434 15.84 21.40 5.51
CA ASP A 434 17.12 21.32 6.18
C ASP A 434 16.95 20.43 7.43
N GLY A 435 17.59 19.24 7.41
CA GLY A 435 17.56 18.31 8.53
C GLY A 435 17.14 16.87 8.23
N MET A 436 16.70 16.55 7.01
CA MET A 436 16.51 15.15 6.64
C MET A 436 17.86 14.47 6.41
N PRO A 437 18.06 13.22 6.90
CA PRO A 437 19.20 12.39 6.54
C PRO A 437 19.28 12.32 5.01
N GLY A 438 20.48 12.46 4.45
CA GLY A 438 20.72 12.38 3.01
C GLY A 438 20.15 11.09 2.44
N GLU A 439 19.80 11.09 1.13
CA GLU A 439 19.57 9.86 0.39
C GLU A 439 20.65 8.85 0.78
N PRO A 440 20.30 7.57 1.02
CA PRO A 440 21.30 6.56 1.27
C PRO A 440 22.30 6.58 0.11
N PRO A 441 23.60 6.50 0.36
CA PRO A 441 24.59 6.47 -0.70
C PRO A 441 24.25 5.31 -1.63
N SER A 442 24.17 5.58 -2.93
CA SER A 442 24.07 4.56 -3.96
C SER A 442 25.36 3.72 -3.90
N GLY A 443 25.29 2.56 -3.29
CA GLY A 443 26.41 1.64 -3.25
C GLY A 443 26.49 0.87 -1.95
N GLY A 444 26.32 -0.43 -2.08
CA GLY A 444 26.90 -1.55 -1.35
C GLY A 444 26.98 -1.46 0.17
N LYS A 445 26.46 -2.49 0.78
CA LYS A 445 26.79 -2.93 2.14
C LYS A 445 28.31 -2.72 2.36
N PRO A 446 28.78 -2.05 3.41
CA PRO A 446 30.20 -2.01 3.68
C PRO A 446 30.68 -3.43 3.93
N ASP A 447 31.62 -3.90 3.12
CA ASP A 447 32.34 -5.14 3.39
C ASP A 447 32.85 -5.08 4.82
N GLY A 448 32.39 -6.02 5.65
CA GLY A 448 32.76 -6.13 7.04
C GLY A 448 34.21 -6.57 7.17
N GLU A 449 35.15 -5.65 7.19
CA GLU A 449 36.37 -5.80 7.97
C GLU A 449 36.20 -5.00 9.26
N LYS A 450 36.01 -5.75 10.34
CA LYS A 450 36.07 -5.25 11.70
C LYS A 450 37.41 -4.57 11.92
N PRO A 451 37.50 -3.26 12.21
CA PRO A 451 38.79 -2.66 12.52
C PRO A 451 39.32 -3.26 13.81
N SER A 452 40.46 -3.97 13.73
CA SER A 452 41.30 -4.25 14.87
C SER A 452 42.04 -2.96 15.24
N GLY A 453 41.47 -2.21 16.16
CA GLY A 453 42.06 -1.00 16.68
C GLY A 453 41.66 -0.86 18.14
N ASP A 454 42.66 -0.97 19.05
CA ASP A 454 42.53 -0.78 20.48
C ASP A 454 41.81 0.53 20.79
N PHE A 455 40.70 0.44 21.52
CA PHE A 455 40.08 1.59 22.17
C PHE A 455 40.93 1.99 23.37
N PRO A 456 41.40 3.23 23.51
CA PRO A 456 42.06 3.68 24.71
C PRO A 456 41.04 4.00 25.80
N GLY A 457 41.22 3.38 26.94
CA GLY A 457 40.84 3.90 28.26
C GLY A 457 39.49 3.51 28.76
N ASP A 458 39.50 2.66 29.79
CA ASP A 458 38.41 2.44 30.73
C ASP A 458 37.79 3.75 31.23
N PRO A 459 36.46 3.83 31.41
CA PRO A 459 35.86 4.94 32.13
C PRO A 459 36.26 4.89 33.63
N PRO A 460 36.46 6.03 34.29
CA PRO A 460 36.92 6.06 35.67
C PRO A 460 35.88 5.40 36.57
N SER A 461 36.36 4.53 37.46
CA SER A 461 35.61 3.90 38.55
C SER A 461 35.09 4.98 39.52
N GLY A 462 33.89 5.44 39.31
CA GLY A 462 33.12 6.27 40.27
C GLY A 462 32.35 5.38 41.21
N GLU A 463 32.59 5.52 42.50
CA GLU A 463 31.93 4.82 43.58
C GLU A 463 30.40 4.99 43.53
N LYS A 464 29.73 3.87 43.65
CA LYS A 464 28.26 3.78 43.78
C LYS A 464 27.85 4.35 45.14
N PRO A 465 26.99 5.36 45.21
CA PRO A 465 26.45 5.81 46.51
C PRO A 465 25.60 4.71 47.12
N SER A 466 25.95 4.27 48.33
CA SER A 466 25.13 3.44 49.18
C SER A 466 23.98 4.29 49.78
N GLY A 467 22.80 4.18 49.22
CA GLY A 467 21.56 4.78 49.76
C GLY A 467 20.43 3.78 49.63
N ASN A 468 19.93 3.34 50.77
CA ASN A 468 18.73 2.50 50.87
C ASN A 468 17.55 3.18 50.19
N PRO A 469 16.64 2.42 49.53
CA PRO A 469 15.39 2.97 49.04
C PRO A 469 14.51 3.38 50.22
N PRO A 470 13.75 4.48 50.12
CA PRO A 470 12.82 4.89 51.15
C PRO A 470 11.65 3.90 51.27
N GLY A 471 11.23 3.69 52.52
CA GLY A 471 10.30 2.69 52.95
C GLY A 471 8.87 2.79 52.39
N ASP A 472 8.12 1.75 52.70
CA ASP A 472 6.74 1.46 52.36
C ASP A 472 5.78 2.63 52.56
N PRO A 473 4.70 2.73 51.74
CA PRO A 473 3.62 3.68 51.99
C PRO A 473 2.80 3.25 53.19
N PRO A 474 2.29 4.21 53.99
CA PRO A 474 1.56 3.91 55.21
C PRO A 474 0.22 3.25 54.93
N SER A 475 -0.05 2.16 55.64
CA SER A 475 -1.34 1.52 55.81
C SER A 475 -2.24 2.40 56.66
N GLY A 476 -3.31 2.93 56.07
CA GLY A 476 -4.33 3.65 56.79
C GLY A 476 -5.62 3.70 55.98
N GLY A 477 -6.50 2.71 56.17
CA GLY A 477 -7.86 2.79 55.72
C GLY A 477 -8.73 3.61 56.68
N PRO A 478 -9.88 4.10 56.23
CA PRO A 478 -11.09 3.93 56.97
C PRO A 478 -12.15 3.15 56.21
N GLY A 479 -12.76 2.23 56.92
CA GLY A 479 -13.85 1.41 56.45
C GLY A 479 -15.15 2.18 56.27
N GLY A 480 -16.06 1.60 55.56
CA GLY A 480 -17.45 1.98 55.68
C GLY A 480 -18.33 1.71 54.48
N ASN A 481 -19.10 0.69 54.64
CA ASN A 481 -20.44 0.45 54.11
C ASN A 481 -20.66 -0.04 52.71
N GLY A 482 -21.18 -1.29 52.72
CA GLY A 482 -21.79 -2.00 51.63
C GLY A 482 -23.05 -1.32 51.09
N GLY A 483 -23.24 -1.47 49.82
CA GLY A 483 -24.46 -1.20 49.10
C GLY A 483 -24.54 -2.18 47.93
N GLU A 484 -25.52 -3.10 48.04
CA GLU A 484 -25.88 -4.06 46.98
C GLU A 484 -26.21 -3.37 45.65
N PRO A 485 -25.90 -3.99 44.53
CA PRO A 485 -26.36 -3.52 43.22
C PRO A 485 -27.85 -3.80 43.01
N PRO A 486 -28.60 -2.92 42.35
CA PRO A 486 -30.03 -3.12 42.12
C PRO A 486 -30.28 -4.22 41.07
N ALA A 487 -31.34 -5.01 41.38
CA ALA A 487 -31.82 -6.13 40.59
C ALA A 487 -32.35 -5.70 39.18
N LYS A 488 -32.11 -6.58 38.22
CA LYS A 488 -32.66 -6.58 36.87
C LYS A 488 -34.19 -6.62 36.88
N PRO A 489 -34.90 -5.86 36.01
CA PRO A 489 -36.35 -6.04 35.84
C PRO A 489 -36.65 -7.30 35.03
N SER A 490 -37.62 -8.06 35.49
CA SER A 490 -38.19 -9.25 34.88
C SER A 490 -39.00 -8.91 33.62
N GLU A 491 -38.84 -9.71 32.59
CA GLU A 491 -39.72 -9.81 31.44
C GLU A 491 -41.14 -10.13 31.85
N THR A 492 -42.11 -9.42 31.31
CA THR A 492 -43.50 -9.83 31.31
C THR A 492 -44.02 -9.92 29.88
N THR A 493 -44.29 -11.13 29.48
CA THR A 493 -45.07 -11.52 28.29
C THR A 493 -46.49 -10.95 28.37
N THR A 494 -46.92 -10.31 27.31
CA THR A 494 -48.24 -10.45 26.64
C THR A 494 -48.12 -9.96 25.19
#